data_f4c0e2d87e36a3e44a8b0b8e50b37cea
#
_entry.id   f4c0e2d87e36a3e44a8b0b8e50b37cea
#
_cell.length_a   1.000
_cell.length_b   1.000
_cell.length_c   1.000
_cell.angle_alpha   90.00
_cell.angle_beta   90.00
_cell.angle_gamma   90.00
#
_symmetry.space_group_name_H-M   'P 1'
#
loop_
_entity.id
_entity.type
_entity.pdbx_description
1 polymer ?
#
loop_
_entity_poly.entity_id
_entity_poly.type
_entity_poly.pdbx_seq_one_letter_code
_entity_poly.pdbx_strand_id
1 'polypeptide(L)'
;MADIFDYISRRGDLTFEQDGFNELDALVISRLSYLPFDGSVSSCLFDEITLEQAAMRVFATDDYEKNLLWKGDADLLKATAESKRFGKILVSGYVNEVESDVSMQFSAITFEFLKKNYFISYRGTDNSLVGWQEDFNMFFTFPLPSQKKALDYFEKAVRLLNGKFILGGHSKGGNLAVYAGAFTDENSRNHIDYIYNFDGPGFSLDKIRDSGFYEVDDRIYTFVPQSSIFGMMFEHEESYTIVKSNQKGFLQHDIYSWEIEQNSLVRLKSTTNFSVFFDHTLKEFVESLTIAQRREFTKEVFALLSLTETATFNEMLKNPLKNTGTILKSFAGLDSKTRNMLLKTIFAFVKSAKNNFSDITGGQKSIEITT
;
A
#
# COMPACT_ATOMS: atom_id res chain seq x y z
N MET A 1 -15.03 15.89 11.58
CA MET A 1 -14.99 15.79 10.11
C MET A 1 -15.37 14.38 9.76
N ALA A 2 -16.08 14.19 8.66
CA ALA A 2 -16.54 12.85 8.28
C ALA A 2 -15.36 12.01 7.78
N ASP A 3 -15.39 10.72 8.07
CA ASP A 3 -14.40 9.72 7.70
C ASP A 3 -15.09 8.50 7.05
N ILE A 4 -14.32 7.43 6.83
CA ILE A 4 -14.79 6.20 6.20
C ILE A 4 -15.96 5.54 6.97
N PHE A 5 -16.01 5.65 8.30
CA PHE A 5 -17.12 5.11 9.11
C PHE A 5 -18.39 5.93 8.92
N ASP A 6 -18.28 7.26 8.81
CA ASP A 6 -19.40 8.13 8.48
C ASP A 6 -19.96 7.82 7.10
N TYR A 7 -19.10 7.49 6.11
CA TYR A 7 -19.56 7.04 4.80
C TYR A 7 -20.38 5.76 4.91
N ILE A 8 -19.83 4.73 5.57
CA ILE A 8 -20.53 3.44 5.76
C ILE A 8 -21.86 3.64 6.50
N SER A 9 -21.87 4.46 7.55
CA SER A 9 -23.09 4.77 8.31
C SER A 9 -24.17 5.44 7.48
N ARG A 10 -23.81 6.34 6.55
CA ARG A 10 -24.76 7.12 5.74
C ARG A 10 -25.20 6.42 4.46
N ARG A 11 -24.31 5.62 3.85
CA ARG A 11 -24.51 5.02 2.51
C ARG A 11 -24.56 3.49 2.55
N GLY A 12 -24.29 2.90 3.70
CA GLY A 12 -24.32 1.45 3.89
C GLY A 12 -25.72 0.84 3.78
N ASP A 13 -26.78 1.65 3.74
CA ASP A 13 -28.18 1.24 3.51
C ASP A 13 -28.54 1.04 2.03
N LEU A 14 -27.68 1.48 1.09
CA LEU A 14 -27.90 1.37 -0.35
C LEU A 14 -27.05 0.25 -0.95
N THR A 15 -27.65 -0.60 -1.75
CA THR A 15 -26.90 -1.62 -2.52
C THR A 15 -26.14 -0.98 -3.69
N PHE A 16 -25.21 -1.74 -4.31
CA PHE A 16 -24.50 -1.29 -5.50
C PHE A 16 -25.39 -1.12 -6.74
N GLU A 17 -26.55 -1.76 -6.79
CA GLU A 17 -27.55 -1.51 -7.83
C GLU A 17 -28.31 -0.21 -7.62
N GLN A 18 -28.48 0.23 -6.35
CA GLN A 18 -29.20 1.46 -6.00
C GLN A 18 -28.30 2.70 -6.13
N ASP A 19 -27.04 2.54 -5.80
CA ASP A 19 -26.00 3.59 -5.88
C ASP A 19 -24.69 2.94 -6.34
N GLY A 20 -24.27 3.25 -7.55
CA GLY A 20 -23.12 2.61 -8.21
C GLY A 20 -21.84 2.63 -7.39
N PHE A 21 -20.86 1.87 -7.82
CA PHE A 21 -19.54 1.81 -7.20
C PHE A 21 -18.81 3.17 -7.31
N ASN A 22 -18.11 3.59 -6.27
CA ASN A 22 -17.39 4.88 -6.21
C ASN A 22 -16.03 4.76 -5.49
N GLU A 23 -15.26 5.86 -5.46
CA GLU A 23 -13.92 5.92 -4.88
C GLU A 23 -13.88 5.56 -3.37
N LEU A 24 -14.96 5.83 -2.63
CA LEU A 24 -15.02 5.49 -1.20
C LEU A 24 -15.25 3.99 -0.99
N ASP A 25 -16.00 3.34 -1.87
CA ASP A 25 -16.12 1.87 -1.86
C ASP A 25 -14.77 1.23 -2.14
N ALA A 26 -14.05 1.76 -3.14
CA ALA A 26 -12.69 1.30 -3.46
C ALA A 26 -11.75 1.46 -2.25
N LEU A 27 -11.84 2.59 -1.53
CA LEU A 27 -11.06 2.85 -0.32
C LEU A 27 -11.40 1.85 0.79
N VAL A 28 -12.72 1.64 1.06
CA VAL A 28 -13.20 0.66 2.04
C VAL A 28 -12.68 -0.74 1.71
N ILE A 29 -12.89 -1.19 0.48
CA ILE A 29 -12.50 -2.55 0.06
C ILE A 29 -10.98 -2.72 0.05
N SER A 30 -10.23 -1.68 -0.34
CA SER A 30 -8.77 -1.69 -0.25
C SER A 30 -8.28 -1.86 1.19
N ARG A 31 -8.98 -1.26 2.17
CA ARG A 31 -8.66 -1.44 3.58
C ARG A 31 -9.03 -2.82 4.11
N LEU A 32 -10.13 -3.40 3.65
CA LEU A 32 -10.56 -4.75 4.06
C LEU A 32 -9.50 -5.82 3.75
N SER A 33 -8.62 -5.64 2.75
CA SER A 33 -7.54 -6.58 2.47
C SER A 33 -6.49 -6.71 3.59
N TYR A 34 -6.48 -5.79 4.56
CA TYR A 34 -5.57 -5.85 5.71
C TYR A 34 -6.07 -6.75 6.85
N LEU A 35 -7.30 -7.25 6.74
CA LEU A 35 -7.88 -8.13 7.74
C LEU A 35 -7.30 -9.55 7.65
N PRO A 36 -7.16 -10.24 8.78
CA PRO A 36 -6.62 -11.59 8.82
C PRO A 36 -7.68 -12.62 8.40
N PHE A 37 -7.89 -12.77 7.10
CA PHE A 37 -8.83 -13.76 6.57
C PHE A 37 -8.27 -15.17 6.48
N ASP A 38 -7.08 -15.42 7.02
CA ASP A 38 -6.45 -16.75 7.09
C ASP A 38 -7.42 -17.74 7.76
N GLY A 39 -7.70 -18.87 7.08
CA GLY A 39 -8.67 -19.86 7.55
C GLY A 39 -10.14 -19.45 7.47
N SER A 40 -10.45 -18.15 7.26
CA SER A 40 -11.81 -17.64 7.17
C SER A 40 -12.32 -17.55 5.74
N VAL A 41 -11.46 -17.17 4.79
CA VAL A 41 -11.75 -17.10 3.36
C VAL A 41 -10.83 -18.06 2.60
N SER A 42 -11.39 -18.79 1.66
CA SER A 42 -10.64 -19.77 0.84
C SER A 42 -9.71 -19.05 -0.16
N SER A 43 -8.58 -19.69 -0.48
CA SER A 43 -7.71 -19.27 -1.58
C SER A 43 -8.25 -19.67 -2.97
N CYS A 44 -9.32 -20.46 -3.04
CA CYS A 44 -10.01 -20.80 -4.26
C CYS A 44 -10.97 -19.68 -4.66
N LEU A 45 -10.83 -19.15 -5.89
CA LEU A 45 -11.70 -18.10 -6.42
C LEU A 45 -13.16 -18.50 -6.61
N PHE A 46 -13.48 -19.79 -6.62
CA PHE A 46 -14.85 -20.32 -6.74
C PHE A 46 -15.50 -20.68 -5.40
N ASP A 47 -14.74 -20.60 -4.31
CA ASP A 47 -15.25 -20.90 -2.97
C ASP A 47 -15.61 -19.59 -2.26
N GLU A 48 -16.73 -19.05 -2.67
CA GLU A 48 -17.22 -17.73 -2.29
C GLU A 48 -18.08 -17.80 -1.02
N ILE A 49 -17.89 -16.81 -0.15
CA ILE A 49 -18.77 -16.57 1.00
C ILE A 49 -19.11 -15.09 1.05
N THR A 50 -20.16 -14.71 1.77
CA THR A 50 -20.46 -13.28 1.98
C THR A 50 -19.46 -12.63 2.93
N LEU A 51 -19.25 -11.32 2.82
CA LEU A 51 -18.41 -10.57 3.77
C LEU A 51 -18.93 -10.72 5.20
N GLU A 52 -20.24 -10.76 5.39
CA GLU A 52 -20.89 -11.03 6.68
C GLU A 52 -20.44 -12.40 7.25
N GLN A 53 -20.43 -13.45 6.42
CA GLN A 53 -19.96 -14.77 6.83
C GLN A 53 -18.46 -14.79 7.10
N ALA A 54 -17.66 -14.09 6.28
CA ALA A 54 -16.23 -13.95 6.51
C ALA A 54 -15.94 -13.25 7.84
N ALA A 55 -16.67 -12.17 8.14
CA ALA A 55 -16.56 -11.45 9.41
C ALA A 55 -16.92 -12.34 10.60
N MET A 56 -18.01 -13.11 10.51
CA MET A 56 -18.37 -14.07 11.56
C MET A 56 -17.25 -15.09 11.84
N ARG A 57 -16.58 -15.59 10.80
CA ARG A 57 -15.48 -16.54 10.95
C ARG A 57 -14.24 -15.88 11.57
N VAL A 58 -13.88 -14.66 11.12
CA VAL A 58 -12.75 -13.90 11.68
C VAL A 58 -12.98 -13.65 13.17
N PHE A 59 -14.15 -13.14 13.56
CA PHE A 59 -14.46 -12.84 14.96
C PHE A 59 -14.61 -14.08 15.85
N ALA A 60 -14.85 -15.26 15.26
CA ALA A 60 -14.88 -16.54 15.98
C ALA A 60 -13.47 -17.15 16.17
N THR A 61 -12.43 -16.58 15.55
CA THR A 61 -11.05 -17.05 15.71
C THR A 61 -10.50 -16.56 17.05
N ASP A 62 -9.92 -17.45 17.83
CA ASP A 62 -9.27 -17.08 19.09
C ASP A 62 -8.17 -16.04 18.85
N ASP A 63 -8.15 -15.01 19.70
CA ASP A 63 -7.11 -13.96 19.65
C ASP A 63 -6.99 -13.22 18.29
N TYR A 64 -8.07 -13.12 17.48
CA TYR A 64 -8.05 -12.42 16.20
C TYR A 64 -7.49 -11.00 16.30
N GLU A 65 -7.69 -10.32 17.44
CA GLU A 65 -7.20 -8.96 17.72
C GLU A 65 -5.66 -8.86 17.63
N LYS A 66 -4.94 -9.94 17.92
CA LYS A 66 -3.48 -9.98 17.84
C LYS A 66 -2.96 -9.91 16.41
N ASN A 67 -3.79 -10.30 15.46
CA ASN A 67 -3.47 -10.33 14.04
C ASN A 67 -3.94 -9.06 13.30
N LEU A 68 -4.62 -8.14 13.98
CA LEU A 68 -5.01 -6.85 13.40
C LEU A 68 -3.80 -5.94 13.25
N LEU A 69 -3.69 -5.30 12.11
CA LEU A 69 -2.60 -4.36 11.84
C LEU A 69 -2.90 -2.98 12.43
N TRP A 70 -4.17 -2.58 12.47
CA TRP A 70 -4.65 -1.32 13.05
C TRP A 70 -5.89 -1.53 13.91
N LYS A 71 -6.04 -0.67 14.91
CA LYS A 71 -7.19 -0.74 15.83
C LYS A 71 -8.55 -0.59 15.14
N GLY A 72 -8.62 0.24 14.09
CA GLY A 72 -9.87 0.46 13.33
C GLY A 72 -10.29 -0.70 12.43
N ASP A 73 -9.44 -1.69 12.20
CA ASP A 73 -9.72 -2.77 11.25
C ASP A 73 -10.88 -3.67 11.71
N ALA A 74 -10.98 -3.97 13.01
CA ALA A 74 -12.11 -4.73 13.56
C ALA A 74 -13.43 -3.97 13.42
N ASP A 75 -13.42 -2.66 13.73
CA ASP A 75 -14.59 -1.82 13.61
C ASP A 75 -15.03 -1.67 12.14
N LEU A 76 -14.06 -1.57 11.21
CA LEU A 76 -14.34 -1.52 9.78
C LEU A 76 -15.00 -2.82 9.31
N LEU A 77 -14.44 -3.99 9.68
CA LEU A 77 -15.03 -5.27 9.32
C LEU A 77 -16.44 -5.42 9.85
N LYS A 78 -16.67 -5.03 11.11
CA LYS A 78 -17.99 -5.06 11.71
C LYS A 78 -18.98 -4.13 10.98
N ALA A 79 -18.62 -2.85 10.79
CA ALA A 79 -19.47 -1.87 10.13
C ALA A 79 -19.82 -2.27 8.69
N THR A 80 -18.85 -2.79 7.93
CA THR A 80 -19.09 -3.25 6.56
C THR A 80 -19.93 -4.52 6.52
N ALA A 81 -19.67 -5.50 7.37
CA ALA A 81 -20.42 -6.76 7.43
C ALA A 81 -21.90 -6.54 7.82
N GLU A 82 -22.18 -5.58 8.70
CA GLU A 82 -23.54 -5.22 9.13
C GLU A 82 -24.26 -4.32 8.11
N SER A 83 -23.56 -3.73 7.15
CA SER A 83 -24.16 -2.84 6.17
C SER A 83 -24.85 -3.62 5.05
N LYS A 84 -25.92 -3.06 4.49
CA LYS A 84 -26.61 -3.61 3.32
C LYS A 84 -25.73 -3.54 2.06
N ARG A 85 -24.85 -2.51 1.97
CA ARG A 85 -23.97 -2.26 0.84
C ARG A 85 -22.87 -3.32 0.73
N PHE A 86 -22.17 -3.60 1.82
CA PHE A 86 -20.99 -4.46 1.80
C PHE A 86 -21.24 -5.86 2.34
N GLY A 87 -22.19 -6.05 3.27
CA GLY A 87 -22.34 -7.34 3.98
C GLY A 87 -22.63 -8.52 3.08
N LYS A 88 -23.29 -8.29 1.93
CA LYS A 88 -23.68 -9.35 0.98
C LYS A 88 -22.74 -9.51 -0.22
N ILE A 89 -21.69 -8.68 -0.35
CA ILE A 89 -20.68 -8.91 -1.38
C ILE A 89 -20.01 -10.27 -1.14
N LEU A 90 -19.63 -10.94 -2.24
CA LEU A 90 -18.96 -12.23 -2.13
C LEU A 90 -17.45 -12.02 -2.02
N VAL A 91 -16.80 -12.80 -1.17
CA VAL A 91 -15.35 -12.75 -0.96
C VAL A 91 -14.74 -14.14 -1.20
N SER A 92 -13.61 -14.16 -1.90
CA SER A 92 -12.91 -15.41 -2.26
C SER A 92 -11.45 -15.14 -2.62
N GLY A 93 -10.70 -16.19 -2.86
CA GLY A 93 -9.35 -16.10 -3.41
C GLY A 93 -8.34 -15.45 -2.46
N TYR A 94 -8.56 -15.48 -1.15
CA TYR A 94 -7.62 -14.87 -0.19
C TYR A 94 -6.28 -15.60 -0.19
N VAL A 95 -5.21 -14.84 -0.39
CA VAL A 95 -3.83 -15.30 -0.28
C VAL A 95 -3.04 -14.38 0.66
N ASN A 96 -2.14 -14.98 1.44
CA ASN A 96 -1.26 -14.26 2.36
C ASN A 96 0.07 -15.02 2.45
N GLU A 97 1.09 -14.52 1.76
CA GLU A 97 2.37 -15.20 1.58
C GLU A 97 3.51 -14.30 2.07
N VAL A 98 4.37 -14.85 2.91
CA VAL A 98 5.60 -14.19 3.37
C VAL A 98 6.77 -15.15 3.15
N GLU A 99 7.70 -14.77 2.26
CA GLU A 99 8.86 -15.57 1.88
C GLU A 99 10.15 -14.80 2.18
N SER A 100 10.83 -15.15 3.27
CA SER A 100 12.03 -14.43 3.74
C SER A 100 13.21 -14.55 2.77
N ASP A 101 13.37 -15.71 2.12
CA ASP A 101 14.52 -15.99 1.24
C ASP A 101 14.59 -15.06 0.03
N VAL A 102 13.44 -14.61 -0.44
CA VAL A 102 13.32 -13.68 -1.56
C VAL A 102 12.84 -12.29 -1.14
N SER A 103 12.71 -12.05 0.16
CA SER A 103 12.18 -10.81 0.75
C SER A 103 10.84 -10.43 0.12
N MET A 104 9.87 -11.35 0.10
CA MET A 104 8.55 -11.15 -0.46
C MET A 104 7.48 -11.16 0.63
N GLN A 105 6.60 -10.17 0.59
CA GLN A 105 5.33 -10.17 1.32
C GLN A 105 4.22 -9.81 0.35
N PHE A 106 3.31 -10.75 0.12
CA PHE A 106 2.19 -10.61 -0.80
C PHE A 106 0.87 -11.03 -0.15
N SER A 107 -0.18 -10.25 -0.34
CA SER A 107 -1.54 -10.64 0.01
C SER A 107 -2.54 -10.00 -0.94
N ALA A 108 -3.55 -10.76 -1.31
CA ALA A 108 -4.65 -10.31 -2.16
C ALA A 108 -5.95 -11.04 -1.80
N ILE A 109 -7.07 -10.41 -2.14
CA ILE A 109 -8.41 -10.96 -1.98
C ILE A 109 -9.32 -10.41 -3.08
N THR A 110 -10.28 -11.22 -3.54
CA THR A 110 -11.26 -10.84 -4.55
C THR A 110 -12.63 -10.65 -3.91
N PHE A 111 -13.29 -9.53 -4.27
CA PHE A 111 -14.64 -9.18 -3.88
C PHE A 111 -15.55 -9.11 -5.12
N GLU A 112 -16.64 -9.87 -5.19
CA GLU A 112 -17.69 -9.68 -6.19
C GLU A 112 -18.76 -8.77 -5.58
N PHE A 113 -18.80 -7.50 -5.99
CA PHE A 113 -19.73 -6.50 -5.47
C PHE A 113 -21.04 -6.41 -6.28
N LEU A 114 -21.00 -6.80 -7.55
CA LEU A 114 -22.13 -7.05 -8.45
C LEU A 114 -21.81 -8.27 -9.28
N LYS A 115 -22.81 -8.95 -9.81
CA LYS A 115 -22.63 -10.15 -10.61
C LYS A 115 -21.60 -9.92 -11.73
N LYS A 116 -20.50 -10.67 -11.71
CA LYS A 116 -19.37 -10.59 -12.64
C LYS A 116 -18.65 -9.22 -12.64
N ASN A 117 -18.78 -8.46 -11.56
CA ASN A 117 -18.00 -7.24 -11.34
C ASN A 117 -17.18 -7.45 -10.05
N TYR A 118 -15.90 -7.55 -10.24
CA TYR A 118 -14.95 -7.93 -9.20
C TYR A 118 -14.04 -6.77 -8.82
N PHE A 119 -13.75 -6.65 -7.52
CA PHE A 119 -12.67 -5.83 -7.03
C PHE A 119 -11.56 -6.74 -6.50
N ILE A 120 -10.38 -6.68 -7.09
CA ILE A 120 -9.19 -7.35 -6.55
C ILE A 120 -8.46 -6.34 -5.68
N SER A 121 -8.41 -6.63 -4.38
CA SER A 121 -7.71 -5.80 -3.41
C SER A 121 -6.35 -6.40 -3.09
N TYR A 122 -5.29 -5.66 -3.38
CA TYR A 122 -3.93 -5.98 -2.98
C TYR A 122 -3.61 -5.29 -1.66
N ARG A 123 -3.15 -6.07 -0.69
CA ARG A 123 -2.73 -5.53 0.59
C ARG A 123 -1.35 -4.88 0.46
N GLY A 124 -1.18 -3.73 1.08
CA GLY A 124 0.11 -3.09 1.28
C GLY A 124 0.97 -3.83 2.29
N THR A 125 2.05 -3.19 2.68
CA THR A 125 3.02 -3.77 3.61
C THR A 125 2.38 -3.99 4.98
N ASP A 126 2.60 -5.18 5.53
CA ASP A 126 2.27 -5.48 6.90
C ASP A 126 3.39 -4.98 7.86
N ASN A 127 3.29 -5.32 9.15
CA ASN A 127 4.31 -4.93 10.11
C ASN A 127 5.56 -5.84 10.09
N SER A 128 5.66 -6.80 9.16
CA SER A 128 6.80 -7.73 9.10
C SER A 128 8.08 -7.02 8.63
N LEU A 129 9.22 -7.45 9.14
CA LEU A 129 10.52 -6.98 8.64
C LEU A 129 10.73 -7.36 7.16
N VAL A 130 10.18 -8.49 6.73
CA VAL A 130 10.25 -8.96 5.33
C VAL A 130 9.50 -8.00 4.40
N GLY A 131 8.29 -7.55 4.78
CA GLY A 131 7.50 -6.60 4.02
C GLY A 131 8.22 -5.26 3.88
N TRP A 132 8.76 -4.73 4.97
CA TRP A 132 9.55 -3.49 4.94
C TRP A 132 10.84 -3.63 4.13
N GLN A 133 11.51 -4.79 4.19
CA GLN A 133 12.68 -5.04 3.35
C GLN A 133 12.31 -5.04 1.87
N GLU A 134 11.17 -5.62 1.49
CA GLU A 134 10.69 -5.58 0.11
C GLU A 134 10.41 -4.15 -0.36
N ASP A 135 9.84 -3.29 0.51
CA ASP A 135 9.61 -1.87 0.17
C ASP A 135 10.93 -1.14 -0.12
N PHE A 136 11.96 -1.37 0.69
CA PHE A 136 13.28 -0.82 0.42
C PHE A 136 13.91 -1.40 -0.86
N ASN A 137 13.60 -2.65 -1.21
CA ASN A 137 14.07 -3.25 -2.45
C ASN A 137 13.51 -2.56 -3.70
N MET A 138 12.39 -1.82 -3.62
CA MET A 138 11.85 -1.02 -4.73
C MET A 138 12.87 -0.06 -5.33
N PHE A 139 13.84 0.43 -4.54
CA PHE A 139 14.86 1.37 -5.01
C PHE A 139 15.93 0.76 -5.91
N PHE A 140 15.99 -0.57 -6.07
CA PHE A 140 17.02 -1.23 -6.87
C PHE A 140 16.60 -2.56 -7.49
N THR A 141 15.39 -3.02 -7.24
CA THR A 141 14.83 -4.27 -7.79
C THR A 141 13.54 -3.98 -8.53
N PHE A 142 13.47 -4.42 -9.78
CA PHE A 142 12.26 -4.36 -10.58
C PHE A 142 12.24 -5.54 -11.58
N PRO A 143 11.10 -6.25 -11.73
CA PRO A 143 9.97 -6.18 -10.83
C PRO A 143 10.26 -6.82 -9.46
N LEU A 144 9.51 -6.39 -8.43
CA LEU A 144 9.52 -7.07 -7.13
C LEU A 144 8.87 -8.46 -7.22
N PRO A 145 9.21 -9.40 -6.31
CA PRO A 145 8.50 -10.67 -6.22
C PRO A 145 6.99 -10.50 -6.02
N SER A 146 6.55 -9.59 -5.15
CA SER A 146 5.14 -9.30 -4.92
C SER A 146 4.43 -8.71 -6.14
N GLN A 147 5.11 -7.90 -6.96
CA GLN A 147 4.55 -7.40 -8.22
C GLN A 147 4.25 -8.54 -9.20
N LYS A 148 5.16 -9.51 -9.35
CA LYS A 148 4.91 -10.70 -10.17
C LYS A 148 3.73 -11.51 -9.65
N LYS A 149 3.64 -11.70 -8.34
CA LYS A 149 2.49 -12.39 -7.71
C LYS A 149 1.17 -11.65 -7.95
N ALA A 150 1.18 -10.31 -7.92
CA ALA A 150 -0.01 -9.50 -8.20
C ALA A 150 -0.49 -9.69 -9.65
N LEU A 151 0.42 -9.70 -10.62
CA LEU A 151 0.14 -9.98 -12.01
C LEU A 151 -0.42 -11.40 -12.20
N ASP A 152 0.27 -12.42 -11.66
CA ASP A 152 -0.15 -13.82 -11.73
C ASP A 152 -1.55 -14.02 -11.14
N TYR A 153 -1.84 -13.34 -10.00
CA TYR A 153 -3.15 -13.39 -9.36
C TYR A 153 -4.25 -12.80 -10.24
N PHE A 154 -4.02 -11.62 -10.82
CA PHE A 154 -4.97 -10.97 -11.71
C PHE A 154 -5.25 -11.81 -12.96
N GLU A 155 -4.22 -12.28 -13.67
CA GLU A 155 -4.38 -13.11 -14.85
C GLU A 155 -5.10 -14.43 -14.55
N LYS A 156 -4.82 -15.03 -13.39
CA LYS A 156 -5.57 -16.21 -12.92
C LYS A 156 -7.05 -15.87 -12.69
N ALA A 157 -7.34 -14.73 -12.05
CA ALA A 157 -8.72 -14.31 -11.81
C ALA A 157 -9.48 -14.05 -13.14
N VAL A 158 -8.88 -13.37 -14.11
CA VAL A 158 -9.49 -13.14 -15.43
C VAL A 158 -9.83 -14.47 -16.12
N ARG A 159 -8.88 -15.41 -16.14
CA ARG A 159 -9.11 -16.73 -16.78
C ARG A 159 -10.23 -17.52 -16.12
N LEU A 160 -10.41 -17.40 -14.81
CA LEU A 160 -11.36 -18.22 -14.07
C LEU A 160 -12.74 -17.58 -13.92
N LEU A 161 -12.81 -16.27 -13.68
CA LEU A 161 -14.06 -15.62 -13.30
C LEU A 161 -14.83 -14.97 -14.46
N ASN A 162 -14.15 -14.70 -15.58
CA ASN A 162 -14.76 -14.16 -16.81
C ASN A 162 -15.72 -12.98 -16.54
N GLY A 163 -15.20 -11.87 -15.98
CA GLY A 163 -15.97 -10.68 -15.61
C GLY A 163 -15.23 -9.38 -15.90
N LYS A 164 -15.71 -8.31 -15.30
CA LYS A 164 -15.05 -7.00 -15.26
C LYS A 164 -14.34 -6.83 -13.92
N PHE A 165 -13.21 -6.17 -13.95
CA PHE A 165 -12.35 -6.04 -12.77
C PHE A 165 -12.02 -4.58 -12.48
N ILE A 166 -12.10 -4.26 -11.22
CA ILE A 166 -11.45 -3.11 -10.62
C ILE A 166 -10.26 -3.65 -9.82
N LEU A 167 -9.09 -3.09 -10.02
CA LEU A 167 -7.90 -3.39 -9.22
C LEU A 167 -7.70 -2.27 -8.21
N GLY A 168 -7.23 -2.58 -7.02
CA GLY A 168 -6.94 -1.51 -6.08
C GLY A 168 -6.17 -1.96 -4.86
N GLY A 169 -5.66 -0.98 -4.12
CA GLY A 169 -4.96 -1.21 -2.87
C GLY A 169 -4.42 0.07 -2.25
N HIS A 170 -4.00 -0.04 -1.02
CA HIS A 170 -3.40 1.04 -0.26
C HIS A 170 -1.89 0.78 -0.09
N SER A 171 -1.07 1.84 -0.08
CA SER A 171 0.37 1.73 0.09
C SER A 171 1.01 0.86 -1.01
N LYS A 172 1.92 -0.06 -0.69
CA LYS A 172 2.44 -1.04 -1.66
C LYS A 172 1.33 -1.73 -2.47
N GLY A 173 0.15 -1.98 -1.86
CA GLY A 173 -0.99 -2.59 -2.55
C GLY A 173 -1.50 -1.76 -3.74
N GLY A 174 -1.47 -0.43 -3.65
CA GLY A 174 -1.78 0.47 -4.77
C GLY A 174 -0.78 0.32 -5.92
N ASN A 175 0.52 0.27 -5.61
CA ASN A 175 1.57 -0.01 -6.60
C ASN A 175 1.39 -1.39 -7.25
N LEU A 176 1.03 -2.43 -6.47
CA LEU A 176 0.75 -3.76 -6.99
C LEU A 176 -0.43 -3.76 -7.96
N ALA A 177 -1.49 -3.00 -7.66
CA ALA A 177 -2.67 -2.87 -8.52
C ALA A 177 -2.31 -2.21 -9.87
N VAL A 178 -1.56 -1.11 -9.85
CA VAL A 178 -1.07 -0.45 -11.07
C VAL A 178 -0.13 -1.37 -11.84
N TYR A 179 0.80 -2.07 -11.16
CA TYR A 179 1.70 -3.01 -11.81
C TYR A 179 0.92 -4.13 -12.52
N ALA A 180 -0.03 -4.77 -11.85
CA ALA A 180 -0.83 -5.84 -12.44
C ALA A 180 -1.59 -5.38 -13.70
N GLY A 181 -2.18 -4.16 -13.68
CA GLY A 181 -2.87 -3.60 -14.82
C GLY A 181 -1.96 -3.22 -15.99
N ALA A 182 -0.79 -2.63 -15.68
CA ALA A 182 0.16 -2.17 -16.70
C ALA A 182 0.93 -3.31 -17.39
N PHE A 183 1.25 -4.39 -16.66
CA PHE A 183 2.14 -5.45 -17.14
C PHE A 183 1.42 -6.72 -17.58
N THR A 184 0.08 -6.77 -17.47
CA THR A 184 -0.70 -7.88 -18.02
C THR A 184 -0.78 -7.84 -19.55
N ASP A 185 -1.15 -8.95 -20.15
CA ASP A 185 -1.43 -9.01 -21.58
C ASP A 185 -2.67 -8.18 -21.99
N GLU A 186 -2.77 -7.82 -23.28
CA GLU A 186 -3.85 -6.99 -23.80
C GLU A 186 -5.25 -7.60 -23.57
N ASN A 187 -5.39 -8.92 -23.70
CA ASN A 187 -6.69 -9.58 -23.49
C ASN A 187 -7.15 -9.41 -22.04
N SER A 188 -6.26 -9.67 -21.09
CA SER A 188 -6.55 -9.50 -19.66
C SER A 188 -6.80 -8.03 -19.31
N ARG A 189 -6.04 -7.09 -19.91
CA ARG A 189 -6.17 -5.65 -19.72
C ARG A 189 -7.55 -5.12 -20.14
N ASN A 190 -8.16 -5.68 -21.15
CA ASN A 190 -9.51 -5.32 -21.62
C ASN A 190 -10.63 -5.67 -20.63
N HIS A 191 -10.33 -6.45 -19.59
CA HIS A 191 -11.25 -6.73 -18.50
C HIS A 191 -11.17 -5.71 -17.37
N ILE A 192 -10.19 -4.80 -17.35
CA ILE A 192 -10.01 -3.79 -16.31
C ILE A 192 -10.89 -2.58 -16.62
N ASP A 193 -11.78 -2.22 -15.69
CA ASP A 193 -12.57 -1.00 -15.76
C ASP A 193 -11.82 0.16 -15.07
N TYR A 194 -11.29 -0.04 -13.88
CA TYR A 194 -10.58 0.98 -13.10
C TYR A 194 -9.44 0.38 -12.27
N ILE A 195 -8.47 1.23 -11.94
CA ILE A 195 -7.37 0.91 -11.02
C ILE A 195 -7.30 2.00 -9.95
N TYR A 196 -7.40 1.62 -8.68
CA TYR A 196 -7.33 2.54 -7.56
C TYR A 196 -6.02 2.39 -6.79
N ASN A 197 -5.25 3.48 -6.75
CA ASN A 197 -4.00 3.56 -5.99
C ASN A 197 -4.17 4.55 -4.84
N PHE A 198 -4.27 4.05 -3.60
CA PHE A 198 -4.37 4.88 -2.40
C PHE A 198 -3.01 5.00 -1.72
N ASP A 199 -2.32 6.11 -1.93
CA ASP A 199 -1.02 6.48 -1.34
C ASP A 199 0.08 5.43 -1.57
N GLY A 200 0.02 4.73 -2.71
CA GLY A 200 1.05 3.78 -3.13
C GLY A 200 2.12 4.47 -3.98
N PRO A 201 3.37 3.98 -3.93
CA PRO A 201 4.47 4.51 -4.74
C PRO A 201 4.20 4.42 -6.25
N GLY A 202 4.71 5.38 -7.01
CA GLY A 202 4.74 5.34 -8.47
C GLY A 202 5.81 4.40 -9.03
N PHE A 203 6.24 4.66 -10.24
CA PHE A 203 7.25 3.88 -10.95
C PHE A 203 8.33 4.78 -11.57
N SER A 204 9.55 4.25 -11.73
CA SER A 204 10.54 4.93 -12.56
C SER A 204 10.14 4.83 -14.03
N LEU A 205 10.22 5.95 -14.78
CA LEU A 205 9.80 6.04 -16.19
C LEU A 205 10.41 4.98 -17.10
N ASP A 206 11.68 4.62 -16.86
CA ASP A 206 12.38 3.59 -17.62
C ASP A 206 11.76 2.19 -17.45
N LYS A 207 10.96 1.97 -16.40
CA LYS A 207 10.31 0.68 -16.11
C LYS A 207 8.95 0.55 -16.78
N ILE A 208 8.21 1.65 -16.91
CA ILE A 208 6.86 1.61 -17.45
C ILE A 208 6.78 1.91 -18.95
N ARG A 209 7.83 2.50 -19.54
CA ARG A 209 7.85 2.92 -20.95
C ARG A 209 7.45 1.82 -21.94
N ASP A 210 7.92 0.60 -21.72
CA ASP A 210 7.69 -0.54 -22.63
C ASP A 210 6.59 -1.49 -22.10
N SER A 211 5.81 -1.02 -21.12
CA SER A 211 4.64 -1.75 -20.59
C SER A 211 3.34 -1.24 -21.23
N GLY A 212 2.21 -1.87 -20.91
CA GLY A 212 0.88 -1.35 -21.25
C GLY A 212 0.37 -0.24 -20.33
N PHE A 213 1.25 0.47 -19.61
CA PHE A 213 0.87 1.54 -18.68
C PHE A 213 0.01 2.61 -19.38
N TYR A 214 0.49 3.11 -20.52
CA TYR A 214 -0.22 4.14 -21.31
C TYR A 214 -1.52 3.66 -21.98
N GLU A 215 -1.85 2.38 -21.86
CA GLU A 215 -3.12 1.81 -22.29
C GLU A 215 -4.15 1.75 -21.14
N VAL A 216 -3.72 2.04 -19.91
CA VAL A 216 -4.56 2.05 -18.69
C VAL A 216 -4.46 3.32 -17.87
N ASP A 217 -3.60 4.28 -18.22
CA ASP A 217 -3.34 5.50 -17.44
C ASP A 217 -4.61 6.34 -17.24
N ASP A 218 -5.50 6.38 -18.21
CA ASP A 218 -6.80 7.06 -18.15
C ASP A 218 -7.81 6.37 -17.20
N ARG A 219 -7.52 5.15 -16.78
CA ARG A 219 -8.32 4.34 -15.83
C ARG A 219 -7.69 4.23 -14.44
N ILE A 220 -6.51 4.84 -14.24
CA ILE A 220 -5.82 4.86 -12.94
C ILE A 220 -6.28 6.07 -12.14
N TYR A 221 -6.77 5.82 -10.95
CA TYR A 221 -7.16 6.83 -9.96
C TYR A 221 -6.22 6.77 -8.77
N THR A 222 -5.25 7.68 -8.74
CA THR A 222 -4.27 7.79 -7.66
C THR A 222 -4.66 8.89 -6.69
N PHE A 223 -4.71 8.56 -5.39
CA PHE A 223 -5.03 9.49 -4.30
C PHE A 223 -3.87 9.54 -3.32
N VAL A 224 -3.39 10.73 -3.02
CA VAL A 224 -2.30 10.94 -2.06
C VAL A 224 -2.69 11.98 -1.02
N PRO A 225 -2.43 11.78 0.30
CA PRO A 225 -2.70 12.80 1.29
C PRO A 225 -1.76 13.99 1.13
N GLN A 226 -2.14 15.16 1.63
CA GLN A 226 -1.40 16.41 1.42
C GLN A 226 0.05 16.40 1.92
N SER A 227 0.40 15.55 2.89
CA SER A 227 1.80 15.36 3.33
C SER A 227 2.27 13.93 3.04
N SER A 228 1.84 13.37 1.91
CA SER A 228 2.26 12.04 1.49
C SER A 228 3.79 11.94 1.41
N ILE A 229 4.28 10.78 1.81
CA ILE A 229 5.68 10.36 1.67
C ILE A 229 5.73 9.16 0.74
N PHE A 230 4.93 8.13 1.03
CA PHE A 230 4.93 6.88 0.27
C PHE A 230 4.38 7.07 -1.14
N GLY A 231 3.22 7.73 -1.27
CA GLY A 231 2.62 8.02 -2.56
C GLY A 231 3.40 9.04 -3.40
N MET A 232 4.39 9.72 -2.84
CA MET A 232 5.29 10.61 -3.60
C MET A 232 6.63 9.96 -3.94
N MET A 233 6.83 8.68 -3.56
CA MET A 233 8.03 7.94 -3.96
C MET A 233 7.94 7.55 -5.43
N PHE A 234 9.05 7.74 -6.15
CA PHE A 234 9.13 7.56 -7.60
C PHE A 234 8.26 8.57 -8.36
N GLU A 235 7.85 8.24 -9.58
CA GLU A 235 7.13 9.13 -10.46
C GLU A 235 5.73 8.58 -10.73
N HIS A 236 4.75 9.49 -10.77
CA HIS A 236 3.41 9.20 -11.23
C HIS A 236 3.25 9.84 -12.61
N GLU A 237 3.14 9.02 -13.65
CA GLU A 237 2.83 9.49 -15.00
C GLU A 237 1.33 9.73 -15.18
N GLU A 238 0.51 9.01 -14.38
CA GLU A 238 -0.91 9.28 -14.28
C GLU A 238 -1.19 10.52 -13.42
N SER A 239 -2.34 11.15 -13.64
CA SER A 239 -2.81 12.22 -12.77
C SER A 239 -3.14 11.70 -11.38
N TYR A 240 -2.73 12.39 -10.31
CA TYR A 240 -3.09 12.05 -8.96
C TYR A 240 -3.92 13.14 -8.28
N THR A 241 -4.78 12.73 -7.37
CA THR A 241 -5.65 13.61 -6.57
C THR A 241 -5.09 13.77 -5.16
N ILE A 242 -4.88 15.02 -4.74
CA ILE A 242 -4.43 15.31 -3.38
C ILE A 242 -5.65 15.34 -2.47
N VAL A 243 -5.64 14.51 -1.42
CA VAL A 243 -6.74 14.38 -0.47
C VAL A 243 -6.37 14.93 0.90
N LYS A 244 -7.39 15.38 1.62
CA LYS A 244 -7.23 15.95 2.96
C LYS A 244 -7.23 14.87 4.02
N SER A 245 -6.20 14.88 4.88
CA SER A 245 -6.12 14.10 6.10
C SER A 245 -6.16 15.02 7.32
N ASN A 246 -6.78 14.57 8.41
CA ASN A 246 -6.81 15.26 9.70
C ASN A 246 -5.54 15.02 10.54
N GLN A 247 -4.65 14.14 10.09
CA GLN A 247 -3.37 13.84 10.72
C GLN A 247 -2.23 14.68 10.15
N LYS A 248 -0.99 14.46 10.64
CA LYS A 248 0.22 15.17 10.20
C LYS A 248 1.35 14.21 9.84
N GLY A 249 2.17 14.60 8.86
CA GLY A 249 3.35 13.84 8.44
C GLY A 249 3.02 12.38 8.10
N PHE A 250 3.80 11.44 8.59
CA PHE A 250 3.63 10.01 8.33
C PHE A 250 2.26 9.43 8.72
N LEU A 251 1.59 10.01 9.72
CA LEU A 251 0.28 9.54 10.16
C LEU A 251 -0.83 9.77 9.13
N GLN A 252 -0.58 10.60 8.12
CA GLN A 252 -1.52 10.79 7.02
C GLN A 252 -1.62 9.59 6.08
N HIS A 253 -0.65 8.68 6.13
CA HIS A 253 -0.71 7.41 5.40
C HIS A 253 -1.84 6.49 5.87
N ASP A 254 -2.33 6.70 7.08
CA ASP A 254 -3.50 6.00 7.61
C ASP A 254 -4.78 6.53 6.97
N ILE A 255 -5.44 5.72 6.14
CA ILE A 255 -6.66 6.09 5.42
C ILE A 255 -7.85 6.40 6.33
N TYR A 256 -7.85 5.93 7.59
CA TYR A 256 -8.86 6.30 8.57
C TYR A 256 -8.82 7.79 8.94
N SER A 257 -7.72 8.46 8.63
CA SER A 257 -7.54 9.90 8.84
C SER A 257 -8.01 10.76 7.66
N TRP A 258 -8.41 10.14 6.54
CA TRP A 258 -8.79 10.88 5.33
C TRP A 258 -10.20 11.44 5.46
N GLU A 259 -10.34 12.71 5.11
CA GLU A 259 -11.60 13.42 5.24
C GLU A 259 -12.51 13.16 4.05
N ILE A 260 -13.79 12.98 4.36
CA ILE A 260 -14.83 12.66 3.38
C ILE A 260 -15.87 13.77 3.36
N GLU A 261 -16.30 14.15 2.18
CA GLU A 261 -17.44 15.04 1.96
C GLU A 261 -18.41 14.39 0.97
N GLN A 262 -19.67 14.20 1.40
CA GLN A 262 -20.69 13.50 0.62
C GLN A 262 -20.24 12.07 0.21
N ASN A 263 -20.01 11.83 -1.08
CA ASN A 263 -19.62 10.56 -1.66
C ASN A 263 -18.19 10.59 -2.25
N SER A 264 -17.34 11.52 -1.80
CA SER A 264 -15.97 11.68 -2.30
C SER A 264 -15.00 12.04 -1.19
N LEU A 265 -13.73 11.83 -1.45
CA LEU A 265 -12.64 12.34 -0.62
C LEU A 265 -12.55 13.86 -0.76
N VAL A 266 -12.24 14.56 0.35
CA VAL A 266 -12.01 16.02 0.30
C VAL A 266 -10.71 16.29 -0.44
N ARG A 267 -10.80 17.03 -1.55
CA ARG A 267 -9.69 17.32 -2.46
C ARG A 267 -8.99 18.62 -2.13
N LEU A 268 -7.68 18.64 -2.28
CA LEU A 268 -6.82 19.80 -2.11
C LEU A 268 -6.08 20.13 -3.39
N LYS A 269 -5.63 21.40 -3.51
CA LYS A 269 -4.94 21.88 -4.73
C LYS A 269 -3.44 21.58 -4.74
N SER A 270 -2.82 21.38 -3.58
CA SER A 270 -1.36 21.19 -3.49
C SER A 270 -0.99 20.35 -2.28
N THR A 271 0.14 19.66 -2.38
CA THR A 271 0.82 19.00 -1.26
C THR A 271 1.46 20.04 -0.33
N THR A 272 1.88 19.61 0.86
CA THR A 272 2.60 20.49 1.80
C THR A 272 4.08 20.58 1.47
N ASN A 273 4.73 21.64 1.97
CA ASN A 273 6.18 21.80 1.87
C ASN A 273 6.94 20.60 2.46
N PHE A 274 6.38 19.94 3.46
CA PHE A 274 6.96 18.72 4.04
C PHE A 274 7.03 17.57 3.03
N SER A 275 5.96 17.36 2.25
CA SER A 275 5.93 16.35 1.20
C SER A 275 6.98 16.63 0.12
N VAL A 276 7.04 17.89 -0.35
CA VAL A 276 8.03 18.34 -1.34
C VAL A 276 9.46 18.16 -0.82
N PHE A 277 9.72 18.56 0.42
CA PHE A 277 11.02 18.38 1.06
C PHE A 277 11.43 16.90 1.10
N PHE A 278 10.50 16.04 1.49
CA PHE A 278 10.81 14.62 1.62
C PHE A 278 11.06 13.98 0.25
N ASP A 279 10.24 14.30 -0.75
CA ASP A 279 10.43 13.82 -2.13
C ASP A 279 11.80 14.20 -2.68
N HIS A 280 12.15 15.50 -2.63
CA HIS A 280 13.46 15.97 -3.08
C HIS A 280 14.62 15.34 -2.33
N THR A 281 14.49 15.23 -0.99
CA THR A 281 15.52 14.60 -0.15
C THR A 281 15.73 13.14 -0.53
N LEU A 282 14.65 12.40 -0.72
CA LEU A 282 14.71 10.98 -1.04
C LEU A 282 15.27 10.75 -2.45
N LYS A 283 14.84 11.55 -3.44
CA LYS A 283 15.36 11.51 -4.81
C LYS A 283 16.87 11.77 -4.83
N GLU A 284 17.32 12.89 -4.24
CA GLU A 284 18.75 13.22 -4.17
C GLU A 284 19.55 12.13 -3.45
N PHE A 285 19.04 11.60 -2.35
CA PHE A 285 19.67 10.51 -1.61
C PHE A 285 19.81 9.25 -2.47
N VAL A 286 18.73 8.81 -3.09
CA VAL A 286 18.73 7.60 -3.93
C VAL A 286 19.67 7.77 -5.13
N GLU A 287 19.66 8.92 -5.81
CA GLU A 287 20.54 9.23 -6.94
C GLU A 287 22.01 9.30 -6.52
N SER A 288 22.31 9.69 -5.30
CA SER A 288 23.69 9.74 -4.77
C SER A 288 24.33 8.35 -4.58
N LEU A 289 23.54 7.28 -4.66
CA LEU A 289 23.95 5.90 -4.44
C LEU A 289 23.85 5.07 -5.71
N THR A 290 24.85 4.26 -5.98
CA THR A 290 24.76 3.21 -7.00
C THR A 290 23.77 2.12 -6.60
N ILE A 291 23.23 1.39 -7.57
CA ILE A 291 22.34 0.24 -7.34
C ILE A 291 22.96 -0.77 -6.36
N ALA A 292 24.26 -1.05 -6.51
CA ALA A 292 24.99 -1.95 -5.62
C ALA A 292 25.03 -1.43 -4.17
N GLN A 293 25.24 -0.12 -3.98
CA GLN A 293 25.24 0.50 -2.65
C GLN A 293 23.85 0.48 -1.99
N ARG A 294 22.79 0.74 -2.76
CA ARG A 294 21.41 0.65 -2.25
C ARG A 294 21.10 -0.76 -1.76
N ARG A 295 21.45 -1.77 -2.58
CA ARG A 295 21.26 -3.19 -2.24
C ARG A 295 22.05 -3.61 -1.00
N GLU A 296 23.34 -3.27 -0.94
CA GLU A 296 24.19 -3.59 0.20
C GLU A 296 23.70 -2.92 1.48
N PHE A 297 23.34 -1.63 1.40
CA PHE A 297 22.77 -0.89 2.52
C PHE A 297 21.48 -1.54 3.06
N THR A 298 20.53 -1.83 2.20
CA THR A 298 19.26 -2.47 2.61
C THR A 298 19.54 -3.83 3.25
N LYS A 299 20.35 -4.67 2.63
CA LYS A 299 20.72 -5.98 3.15
C LYS A 299 21.31 -5.87 4.57
N GLU A 300 22.29 -5.02 4.77
CA GLU A 300 22.98 -4.90 6.07
C GLU A 300 22.09 -4.27 7.15
N VAL A 301 21.23 -3.29 6.80
CA VAL A 301 20.27 -2.71 7.74
C VAL A 301 19.28 -3.77 8.21
N PHE A 302 18.68 -4.53 7.29
CA PHE A 302 17.71 -5.56 7.68
C PHE A 302 18.36 -6.76 8.36
N ALA A 303 19.60 -7.10 8.04
CA ALA A 303 20.38 -8.08 8.79
C ALA A 303 20.57 -7.64 10.25
N LEU A 304 20.91 -6.36 10.50
CA LEU A 304 21.01 -5.82 11.86
C LEU A 304 19.67 -5.82 12.61
N LEU A 305 18.58 -5.46 11.93
CA LEU A 305 17.23 -5.47 12.51
C LEU A 305 16.79 -6.90 12.88
N SER A 306 17.07 -7.87 12.05
CA SER A 306 16.74 -9.30 12.30
C SER A 306 17.44 -9.87 13.54
N LEU A 307 18.56 -9.30 13.97
CA LEU A 307 19.25 -9.72 15.20
C LEU A 307 18.50 -9.35 16.49
N THR A 308 17.44 -8.55 16.40
CA THR A 308 16.57 -8.26 17.54
C THR A 308 15.63 -9.41 17.89
N GLU A 309 15.62 -10.48 17.08
CA GLU A 309 14.72 -11.65 17.22
C GLU A 309 13.24 -11.27 17.24
N THR A 310 12.88 -10.14 16.59
CA THR A 310 11.50 -9.69 16.44
C THR A 310 11.08 -9.87 14.99
N ALA A 311 9.86 -10.35 14.77
CA ALA A 311 9.30 -10.54 13.42
C ALA A 311 8.72 -9.24 12.84
N THR A 312 8.36 -8.30 13.71
CA THR A 312 7.66 -7.06 13.33
C THR A 312 8.28 -5.81 13.95
N PHE A 313 8.09 -4.66 13.30
CA PHE A 313 8.48 -3.36 13.85
C PHE A 313 7.77 -3.05 15.16
N ASN A 314 6.50 -3.41 15.29
CA ASN A 314 5.76 -3.19 16.54
C ASN A 314 6.36 -3.97 17.72
N GLU A 315 6.79 -5.21 17.50
CA GLU A 315 7.50 -5.98 18.52
C GLU A 315 8.85 -5.35 18.88
N MET A 316 9.57 -4.87 17.87
CA MET A 316 10.85 -4.18 18.07
C MET A 316 10.69 -2.95 18.96
N LEU A 317 9.60 -2.18 18.80
CA LEU A 317 9.30 -0.99 19.59
C LEU A 317 8.81 -1.29 21.02
N LYS A 318 8.31 -2.50 21.31
CA LYS A 318 7.90 -2.87 22.68
C LYS A 318 9.06 -2.89 23.69
N ASN A 319 10.28 -3.18 23.24
CA ASN A 319 11.48 -3.23 24.08
C ASN A 319 12.61 -2.36 23.51
N PRO A 320 12.43 -1.03 23.42
CA PRO A 320 13.31 -0.16 22.67
C PRO A 320 14.75 -0.15 23.19
N LEU A 321 14.96 -0.15 24.50
CA LEU A 321 16.31 -0.12 25.08
C LEU A 321 17.09 -1.41 24.80
N LYS A 322 16.45 -2.59 24.94
CA LYS A 322 17.07 -3.90 24.64
C LYS A 322 17.43 -3.98 23.17
N ASN A 323 16.49 -3.67 22.29
CA ASN A 323 16.65 -3.81 20.85
C ASN A 323 17.66 -2.81 20.30
N THR A 324 17.64 -1.55 20.74
CA THR A 324 18.66 -0.56 20.39
C THR A 324 20.05 -1.00 20.87
N GLY A 325 20.16 -1.54 22.08
CA GLY A 325 21.41 -2.08 22.60
C GLY A 325 21.95 -3.23 21.74
N THR A 326 21.08 -4.15 21.30
CA THR A 326 21.43 -5.25 20.40
C THR A 326 21.93 -4.72 19.06
N ILE A 327 21.20 -3.79 18.43
CA ILE A 327 21.58 -3.18 17.15
C ILE A 327 22.94 -2.47 17.25
N LEU A 328 23.15 -1.63 18.28
CA LEU A 328 24.41 -0.90 18.48
C LEU A 328 25.59 -1.83 18.72
N LYS A 329 25.41 -2.89 19.53
CA LYS A 329 26.46 -3.88 19.75
C LYS A 329 26.80 -4.63 18.45
N SER A 330 25.80 -5.04 17.70
CA SER A 330 25.98 -5.73 16.43
C SER A 330 26.62 -4.83 15.38
N PHE A 331 26.20 -3.56 15.29
CA PHE A 331 26.82 -2.55 14.44
C PHE A 331 28.31 -2.35 14.77
N ALA A 332 28.66 -2.28 16.07
CA ALA A 332 30.06 -2.17 16.49
C ALA A 332 30.88 -3.42 16.14
N GLY A 333 30.26 -4.60 16.08
CA GLY A 333 30.87 -5.87 15.69
C GLY A 333 31.05 -6.07 14.19
N LEU A 334 30.45 -5.24 13.34
CA LEU A 334 30.61 -5.31 11.89
C LEU A 334 32.08 -5.06 11.50
N ASP A 335 32.51 -5.67 10.38
CA ASP A 335 33.79 -5.34 9.78
C ASP A 335 33.86 -3.84 9.40
N SER A 336 35.09 -3.32 9.31
CA SER A 336 35.31 -1.88 9.08
C SER A 336 34.75 -1.39 7.74
N LYS A 337 34.70 -2.26 6.70
CA LYS A 337 34.19 -1.89 5.37
C LYS A 337 32.67 -1.71 5.41
N THR A 338 31.96 -2.68 5.94
CA THR A 338 30.50 -2.65 6.08
C THR A 338 30.04 -1.49 6.97
N ARG A 339 30.68 -1.31 8.15
CA ARG A 339 30.38 -0.20 9.05
C ARG A 339 30.60 1.16 8.38
N ASN A 340 31.72 1.34 7.67
CA ASN A 340 31.99 2.60 6.97
C ASN A 340 31.02 2.83 5.82
N MET A 341 30.58 1.79 5.13
CA MET A 341 29.55 1.90 4.08
C MET A 341 28.23 2.39 4.69
N LEU A 342 27.73 1.77 5.78
CA LEU A 342 26.51 2.19 6.46
C LEU A 342 26.59 3.65 6.93
N LEU A 343 27.70 4.04 7.58
CA LEU A 343 27.89 5.43 8.03
C LEU A 343 27.92 6.43 6.88
N LYS A 344 28.58 6.11 5.78
CA LYS A 344 28.61 6.99 4.59
C LYS A 344 27.23 7.14 3.98
N THR A 345 26.44 6.07 3.92
CA THR A 345 25.08 6.10 3.37
C THR A 345 24.14 6.93 4.26
N ILE A 346 24.21 6.76 5.59
CA ILE A 346 23.46 7.60 6.53
C ILE A 346 23.89 9.07 6.40
N PHE A 347 25.18 9.34 6.28
CA PHE A 347 25.67 10.71 6.08
C PHE A 347 25.18 11.32 4.75
N ALA A 348 25.11 10.52 3.67
CA ALA A 348 24.54 10.98 2.40
C ALA A 348 23.07 11.39 2.57
N PHE A 349 22.26 10.61 3.28
CA PHE A 349 20.86 10.97 3.58
C PHE A 349 20.76 12.29 4.37
N VAL A 350 21.56 12.44 5.43
CA VAL A 350 21.59 13.67 6.23
C VAL A 350 22.03 14.89 5.39
N LYS A 351 22.96 14.70 4.47
CA LYS A 351 23.40 15.73 3.53
C LYS A 351 22.26 16.15 2.59
N SER A 352 21.57 15.20 1.98
CA SER A 352 20.41 15.47 1.11
C SER A 352 19.30 16.20 1.87
N ALA A 353 18.97 15.75 3.10
CA ALA A 353 18.01 16.45 3.96
C ALA A 353 18.43 17.90 4.25
N LYS A 354 19.71 18.15 4.52
CA LYS A 354 20.23 19.50 4.74
C LYS A 354 20.14 20.38 3.48
N ASN A 355 20.43 19.83 2.31
CA ASN A 355 20.37 20.55 1.04
C ASN A 355 18.94 21.01 0.72
N ASN A 356 17.95 20.18 1.01
CA ASN A 356 16.53 20.44 0.71
C ASN A 356 15.78 21.11 1.89
N PHE A 357 16.46 21.48 2.98
CA PHE A 357 15.83 22.07 4.16
C PHE A 357 15.09 23.38 3.88
N SER A 358 15.52 24.13 2.86
CA SER A 358 14.83 25.36 2.40
C SER A 358 13.39 25.10 1.93
N ASP A 359 13.07 23.89 1.48
CA ASP A 359 11.74 23.54 0.99
C ASP A 359 10.70 23.52 2.12
N ILE A 360 11.14 23.24 3.36
CA ILE A 360 10.26 23.36 4.56
C ILE A 360 10.02 24.83 4.92
N THR A 361 11.03 25.70 4.78
CA THR A 361 11.02 27.07 5.27
C THR A 361 10.62 28.09 4.22
N GLY A 362 10.76 27.76 2.93
CA GLY A 362 10.37 28.59 1.80
C GLY A 362 8.86 28.59 1.60
N GLY A 363 8.25 29.79 1.50
CA GLY A 363 6.82 29.92 1.23
C GLY A 363 6.42 29.20 -0.07
N GLN A 364 5.28 28.56 0.01
CA GLN A 364 4.57 27.77 -1.01
C GLN A 364 5.13 27.87 -2.44
N LYS A 365 5.99 26.96 -2.83
CA LYS A 365 6.10 26.57 -4.23
C LYS A 365 5.03 25.50 -4.47
N SER A 366 3.86 25.96 -4.91
CA SER A 366 2.83 25.06 -5.45
C SER A 366 3.41 24.33 -6.65
N ILE A 367 3.46 23.03 -6.61
CA ILE A 367 3.57 22.22 -7.83
C ILE A 367 2.21 22.40 -8.51
N GLU A 368 2.15 23.28 -9.52
CA GLU A 368 1.00 23.38 -10.40
C GLU A 368 0.92 22.07 -11.19
N ILE A 369 -0.11 21.30 -10.91
CA ILE A 369 -0.48 20.16 -11.73
C ILE A 369 -0.98 20.74 -13.05
N THR A 370 -0.21 20.55 -14.10
CA THR A 370 -0.66 20.82 -15.48
C THR A 370 -1.81 19.86 -15.77
N THR A 371 -3.02 20.42 -15.85
CA THR A 371 -4.25 19.73 -16.31
C THR A 371 -4.15 19.33 -17.77
#